data_31bca8026e4cef1c4d4692fcab7d3710
#
_entry.id   31bca8026e4cef1c4d4692fcab7d3710
#
_cell.length_a   1.000
_cell.length_b   1.000
_cell.length_c   1.000
_cell.angle_alpha   90.00
_cell.angle_beta   90.00
_cell.angle_gamma   90.00
#
_symmetry.space_group_name_H-M   'P 1'
#
loop_
_entity.id
_entity.type
_entity.pdbx_description
1 polymer ?
#
loop_
_entity_poly.entity_id
_entity_poly.type
_entity_poly.pdbx_seq_one_letter_code
_entity_poly.pdbx_strand_id
1 'polypeptide(L)'
;VSDDFSIPAFRAVPRTGVIYVTTEASRRGYRPGDPEWCNLGQGQPETGDLPGAPPRVGKVAVDVADLEYAPVAGLWEVREAIAGLYNKLYRKGMPSQYSAENVSLSGGGRTSLTRAAASLGMVNLGHFLPDYTAYEELLDVFKAFTAIPILLEGERGYAFTHEDLRREVQGRGLSALLFSNPCNPTGKLVQGDELARWVGVAREQECTLLIDEFYSHYVWTGRPGQLPVESATRYVEDVNRDPVVVFDGLTKNWRYPGWRMTWTVGPKQVIEAVSSAGSFLDGGGSRPLQRAALPLLDEQTVVAETLAINAAFREKRDRFHSRLERLGIRSDRPPDGTFYVWGNLAGLPAPLNDGMGFFRAALEQKIICVPGEFFDVNPGKRRARSSRFRQYVRLSFGPSMDVLDKALERLEALILRHMQAPPQP
;
A
#
# COMPACT_ATOMS: atom_id res chain seq x y z
N VAL A 1 7.42 -17.64 -18.31
CA VAL A 1 7.63 -16.56 -19.30
C VAL A 1 8.56 -17.13 -20.33
N SER A 2 8.12 -17.33 -21.58
CA SER A 2 8.98 -17.79 -22.66
C SER A 2 10.13 -16.79 -22.84
N ASP A 3 11.36 -17.26 -22.91
CA ASP A 3 12.59 -16.51 -23.16
C ASP A 3 12.68 -15.91 -24.57
N ASP A 4 11.56 -15.79 -25.25
CA ASP A 4 11.45 -15.42 -26.66
C ASP A 4 11.16 -13.92 -26.89
N PHE A 5 11.69 -13.06 -25.99
CA PHE A 5 11.65 -11.63 -26.22
C PHE A 5 12.86 -11.22 -27.09
N SER A 6 12.67 -11.18 -28.41
CA SER A 6 13.75 -11.06 -29.39
C SER A 6 13.96 -9.67 -29.97
N ILE A 7 13.32 -8.61 -29.42
CA ILE A 7 13.55 -7.24 -29.90
C ILE A 7 14.85 -6.69 -29.27
N PRO A 8 15.87 -6.37 -30.07
CA PRO A 8 17.13 -5.85 -29.54
C PRO A 8 16.93 -4.61 -28.65
N ALA A 9 17.78 -4.46 -27.64
CA ALA A 9 17.78 -3.38 -26.65
C ALA A 9 16.65 -3.42 -25.59
N PHE A 10 15.62 -4.24 -25.76
CA PHE A 10 14.57 -4.39 -24.72
C PHE A 10 14.75 -5.68 -23.95
N ARG A 11 14.62 -5.61 -22.63
CA ARG A 11 14.55 -6.80 -21.76
C ARG A 11 13.12 -7.20 -21.47
N ALA A 12 12.86 -8.46 -21.21
CA ALA A 12 11.60 -8.89 -20.64
C ALA A 12 11.46 -8.29 -19.23
N VAL A 13 10.32 -7.64 -18.96
CA VAL A 13 9.96 -7.19 -17.60
C VAL A 13 8.97 -8.19 -17.02
N PRO A 14 9.31 -8.87 -15.90
CA PRO A 14 8.44 -9.87 -15.31
C PRO A 14 7.09 -9.27 -14.88
N ARG A 15 6.02 -10.02 -15.07
CA ARG A 15 4.73 -9.67 -14.48
C ARG A 15 4.69 -10.25 -13.07
N THR A 16 4.56 -9.40 -12.06
CA THR A 16 4.55 -9.79 -10.66
C THR A 16 3.29 -9.31 -9.95
N GLY A 17 2.97 -9.91 -8.80
CA GLY A 17 1.88 -9.50 -7.94
C GLY A 17 0.52 -9.41 -8.65
N VAL A 18 -0.14 -8.27 -8.48
CA VAL A 18 -1.50 -8.03 -9.03
C VAL A 18 -1.54 -8.14 -10.56
N ILE A 19 -0.48 -7.71 -11.26
CA ILE A 19 -0.43 -7.79 -12.74
C ILE A 19 -0.39 -9.24 -13.20
N TYR A 20 0.38 -10.09 -12.53
CA TYR A 20 0.42 -11.51 -12.83
C TYR A 20 -0.97 -12.16 -12.66
N VAL A 21 -1.57 -12.00 -11.47
CA VAL A 21 -2.84 -12.68 -11.16
C VAL A 21 -4.00 -12.19 -12.01
N THR A 22 -4.05 -10.90 -12.35
CA THR A 22 -5.10 -10.36 -13.24
C THR A 22 -4.89 -10.80 -14.69
N THR A 23 -3.65 -10.94 -15.16
CA THR A 23 -3.35 -11.47 -16.49
C THR A 23 -3.79 -12.93 -16.60
N GLU A 24 -3.48 -13.76 -15.58
CA GLU A 24 -3.90 -15.17 -15.55
C GLU A 24 -5.44 -15.32 -15.51
N ALA A 25 -6.11 -14.43 -14.75
CA ALA A 25 -7.57 -14.37 -14.73
C ALA A 25 -8.15 -13.96 -16.11
N SER A 26 -7.54 -12.96 -16.76
CA SER A 26 -7.98 -12.49 -18.10
C SER A 26 -7.84 -13.58 -19.17
N ARG A 27 -6.81 -14.43 -19.08
CA ARG A 27 -6.67 -15.60 -19.95
C ARG A 27 -7.80 -16.62 -19.76
N ARG A 28 -8.48 -16.59 -18.60
CA ARG A 28 -9.66 -17.42 -18.26
C ARG A 28 -10.98 -16.68 -18.42
N GLY A 29 -10.97 -15.54 -19.11
CA GLY A 29 -12.17 -14.78 -19.45
C GLY A 29 -12.54 -13.67 -18.48
N TYR A 30 -11.74 -13.40 -17.44
CA TYR A 30 -12.00 -12.26 -16.54
C TYR A 30 -11.92 -10.93 -17.29
N ARG A 31 -12.90 -10.08 -17.04
CA ARG A 31 -12.91 -8.67 -17.46
C ARG A 31 -13.25 -7.80 -16.24
N PRO A 32 -12.66 -6.60 -16.12
CA PRO A 32 -13.04 -5.67 -15.06
C PRO A 32 -14.56 -5.38 -15.09
N GLY A 33 -15.19 -5.48 -13.92
CA GLY A 33 -16.64 -5.27 -13.79
C GLY A 33 -17.50 -6.53 -14.05
N ASP A 34 -16.89 -7.67 -14.40
CA ASP A 34 -17.63 -8.92 -14.57
C ASP A 34 -18.18 -9.42 -13.22
N PRO A 35 -19.52 -9.46 -13.03
CA PRO A 35 -20.15 -9.83 -11.76
C PRO A 35 -19.93 -11.32 -11.40
N GLU A 36 -19.53 -12.14 -12.36
CA GLU A 36 -19.23 -13.55 -12.11
C GLU A 36 -17.91 -13.76 -11.39
N TRP A 37 -17.02 -12.78 -11.39
CA TRP A 37 -15.70 -12.86 -10.77
C TRP A 37 -15.63 -12.15 -9.43
N CYS A 38 -14.97 -12.78 -8.47
CA CYS A 38 -14.65 -12.20 -7.18
C CYS A 38 -13.18 -11.78 -7.16
N ASN A 39 -12.91 -10.51 -7.42
CA ASN A 39 -11.52 -10.02 -7.45
C ASN A 39 -11.05 -9.60 -6.05
N LEU A 40 -10.50 -10.55 -5.29
CA LEU A 40 -9.86 -10.34 -4.00
C LEU A 40 -8.34 -10.09 -4.13
N GLY A 41 -7.82 -10.06 -5.35
CA GLY A 41 -6.39 -9.84 -5.62
C GLY A 41 -6.04 -8.37 -5.78
N GLN A 42 -6.96 -7.55 -6.31
CA GLN A 42 -6.68 -6.14 -6.54
C GLN A 42 -6.74 -5.34 -5.26
N GLY A 43 -5.71 -4.52 -5.03
CA GLY A 43 -5.67 -3.58 -3.91
C GLY A 43 -6.53 -2.34 -4.18
N GLN A 44 -7.83 -2.54 -4.37
CA GLN A 44 -8.79 -1.48 -4.62
C GLN A 44 -9.95 -1.59 -3.62
N PRO A 45 -10.25 -0.52 -2.86
CA PRO A 45 -11.47 -0.46 -2.08
C PRO A 45 -12.65 -0.25 -3.01
N GLU A 46 -13.86 -0.60 -2.59
CA GLU A 46 -15.06 -0.19 -3.29
C GLU A 46 -15.12 1.34 -3.41
N THR A 47 -15.50 1.84 -4.58
CA THR A 47 -15.45 3.26 -4.92
C THR A 47 -16.82 3.93 -4.88
N GLY A 48 -17.89 3.14 -4.69
CA GLY A 48 -19.27 3.63 -4.59
C GLY A 48 -19.56 4.43 -3.32
N ASP A 49 -20.82 4.80 -3.15
CA ASP A 49 -21.27 5.49 -1.96
C ASP A 49 -21.20 4.58 -0.74
N LEU A 50 -20.81 5.15 0.40
CA LEU A 50 -20.88 4.51 1.71
C LEU A 50 -21.79 5.34 2.62
N PRO A 51 -22.56 4.70 3.52
CA PRO A 51 -23.35 5.42 4.51
C PRO A 51 -22.49 6.40 5.32
N GLY A 52 -22.89 7.67 5.34
CA GLY A 52 -22.15 8.72 6.06
C GLY A 52 -20.92 9.30 5.34
N ALA A 53 -20.52 8.74 4.20
CA ALA A 53 -19.45 9.32 3.39
C ALA A 53 -19.93 10.57 2.62
N PRO A 54 -19.02 11.49 2.26
CA PRO A 54 -19.33 12.58 1.36
C PRO A 54 -19.79 12.06 -0.02
N PRO A 55 -20.62 12.84 -0.76
CA PRO A 55 -21.00 12.47 -2.11
C PRO A 55 -19.79 12.26 -3.01
N ARG A 56 -19.87 11.28 -3.90
CA ARG A 56 -18.80 11.01 -4.88
C ARG A 56 -18.74 12.08 -5.95
N VAL A 57 -17.55 12.51 -6.31
CA VAL A 57 -17.34 13.43 -7.43
C VAL A 57 -17.49 12.66 -8.75
N GLY A 58 -18.62 12.84 -9.39
CA GLY A 58 -18.97 12.15 -10.65
C GLY A 58 -18.59 12.93 -11.92
N LYS A 59 -18.24 14.21 -11.80
CA LYS A 59 -17.88 15.07 -12.94
C LYS A 59 -16.72 15.98 -12.57
N VAL A 60 -15.79 16.15 -13.50
CA VAL A 60 -14.66 17.09 -13.39
C VAL A 60 -14.83 18.13 -14.49
N ALA A 61 -14.93 19.40 -14.11
CA ALA A 61 -14.90 20.51 -15.06
C ALA A 61 -13.46 20.71 -15.55
N VAL A 62 -13.31 20.98 -16.84
CA VAL A 62 -12.04 21.30 -17.46
C VAL A 62 -12.17 22.69 -18.10
N ASP A 63 -11.43 23.65 -17.59
CA ASP A 63 -11.38 25.01 -18.14
C ASP A 63 -10.24 25.16 -19.15
N VAL A 64 -10.25 26.24 -19.93
CA VAL A 64 -9.17 26.53 -20.89
C VAL A 64 -7.80 26.58 -20.21
N ALA A 65 -7.73 27.14 -19.00
CA ALA A 65 -6.50 27.19 -18.21
C ALA A 65 -5.96 25.81 -17.82
N ASP A 66 -6.79 24.77 -17.80
CA ASP A 66 -6.37 23.40 -17.48
C ASP A 66 -5.72 22.67 -18.65
N LEU A 67 -5.74 23.29 -19.85
CA LEU A 67 -5.02 22.76 -21.02
C LEU A 67 -3.51 23.00 -20.92
N GLU A 68 -3.06 23.87 -20.00
CA GLU A 68 -1.66 24.11 -19.73
C GLU A 68 -1.11 23.10 -18.72
N TYR A 69 0.22 22.95 -18.69
CA TYR A 69 0.90 22.15 -17.69
C TYR A 69 0.66 22.69 -16.28
N ALA A 70 0.47 21.82 -15.32
CA ALA A 70 0.67 22.16 -13.92
C ALA A 70 2.19 22.23 -13.62
N PRO A 71 2.62 23.00 -12.60
CA PRO A 71 3.97 22.90 -12.08
C PRO A 71 4.30 21.43 -11.71
N VAL A 72 5.55 21.00 -11.92
CA VAL A 72 5.96 19.61 -11.65
C VAL A 72 5.68 19.18 -10.20
N ALA A 73 5.87 20.10 -9.24
CA ALA A 73 5.53 19.86 -7.83
C ALA A 73 4.02 19.87 -7.56
N GLY A 74 3.20 20.27 -8.53
CA GLY A 74 1.76 20.45 -8.40
C GLY A 74 1.33 21.89 -8.13
N LEU A 75 0.03 22.17 -8.30
CA LEU A 75 -0.57 23.47 -8.08
C LEU A 75 -0.37 23.91 -6.62
N TRP A 76 0.00 25.18 -6.44
CA TRP A 76 0.34 25.75 -5.12
C TRP A 76 -0.83 25.61 -4.14
N GLU A 77 -2.02 26.00 -4.56
CA GLU A 77 -3.24 25.96 -3.74
C GLU A 77 -3.59 24.53 -3.29
N VAL A 78 -3.29 23.53 -4.09
CA VAL A 78 -3.52 22.10 -3.73
C VAL A 78 -2.47 21.63 -2.73
N ARG A 79 -1.21 21.99 -2.94
CA ARG A 79 -0.11 21.71 -2.00
C ARG A 79 -0.36 22.36 -0.63
N GLU A 80 -0.85 23.61 -0.63
CA GLU A 80 -1.23 24.34 0.58
C GLU A 80 -2.41 23.67 1.31
N ALA A 81 -3.44 23.22 0.56
CA ALA A 81 -4.58 22.50 1.11
C ALA A 81 -4.15 21.18 1.77
N ILE A 82 -3.25 20.41 1.14
CA ILE A 82 -2.69 19.18 1.70
C ILE A 82 -1.89 19.47 2.97
N ALA A 83 -0.98 20.44 2.94
CA ALA A 83 -0.20 20.84 4.12
C ALA A 83 -1.11 21.24 5.27
N GLY A 84 -2.13 22.07 4.99
CA GLY A 84 -3.15 22.50 5.95
C GLY A 84 -3.94 21.32 6.54
N LEU A 85 -4.29 20.35 5.72
CA LEU A 85 -4.98 19.12 6.15
C LEU A 85 -4.11 18.30 7.11
N TYR A 86 -2.83 18.07 6.78
CA TYR A 86 -1.89 17.34 7.66
C TYR A 86 -1.69 18.09 9.01
N ASN A 87 -1.60 19.41 8.97
CA ASN A 87 -1.50 20.23 10.17
C ASN A 87 -2.74 20.08 11.07
N LYS A 88 -3.93 20.08 10.49
CA LYS A 88 -5.19 19.92 11.23
C LYS A 88 -5.38 18.52 11.80
N LEU A 89 -5.07 17.48 11.03
CA LEU A 89 -5.29 16.08 11.44
C LEU A 89 -4.22 15.57 12.41
N TYR A 90 -2.97 15.96 12.21
CA TYR A 90 -1.85 15.32 12.91
C TYR A 90 -1.00 16.27 13.74
N ARG A 91 -1.05 17.59 13.47
CA ARG A 91 -0.10 18.55 14.07
C ARG A 91 -0.78 19.72 14.79
N LYS A 92 -2.02 19.55 15.20
CA LYS A 92 -2.78 20.59 15.90
C LYS A 92 -2.06 21.04 17.16
N GLY A 93 -1.72 22.34 17.25
CA GLY A 93 -1.03 22.94 18.39
C GLY A 93 0.50 22.73 18.41
N MET A 94 1.08 22.05 17.43
CA MET A 94 2.54 21.92 17.32
C MET A 94 3.16 23.19 16.74
N PRO A 95 4.35 23.61 17.22
CA PRO A 95 4.99 24.84 16.76
C PRO A 95 5.50 24.74 15.31
N SER A 96 5.97 23.57 14.88
CA SER A 96 6.45 23.33 13.51
C SER A 96 5.31 22.79 12.66
N GLN A 97 4.98 23.48 11.57
CA GLN A 97 3.85 23.20 10.69
C GLN A 97 4.33 23.01 9.24
N TYR A 98 3.69 22.12 8.49
CA TYR A 98 3.92 21.98 7.06
C TYR A 98 3.37 23.18 6.28
N SER A 99 4.03 23.52 5.18
CA SER A 99 3.60 24.49 4.18
C SER A 99 3.50 23.84 2.80
N ALA A 100 3.05 24.56 1.79
CA ALA A 100 3.04 24.10 0.41
C ALA A 100 4.43 23.60 -0.07
N GLU A 101 5.51 24.16 0.46
CA GLU A 101 6.89 23.77 0.13
C GLU A 101 7.28 22.38 0.66
N ASN A 102 6.50 21.85 1.61
CA ASN A 102 6.68 20.51 2.16
C ASN A 102 5.88 19.43 1.40
N VAL A 103 5.24 19.76 0.28
CA VAL A 103 4.36 18.87 -0.46
C VAL A 103 4.73 18.83 -1.95
N SER A 104 4.81 17.63 -2.53
CA SER A 104 4.95 17.42 -3.98
C SER A 104 3.87 16.47 -4.48
N LEU A 105 3.13 16.87 -5.51
CA LEU A 105 2.08 16.05 -6.15
C LEU A 105 2.64 15.19 -7.27
N SER A 106 2.02 14.03 -7.50
CA SER A 106 2.39 13.14 -8.60
C SER A 106 1.21 12.32 -9.11
N GLY A 107 1.38 11.69 -10.27
CA GLY A 107 0.37 10.93 -11.01
C GLY A 107 0.12 9.50 -10.50
N GLY A 108 0.17 9.27 -9.19
CA GLY A 108 -0.07 7.96 -8.56
C GLY A 108 1.06 7.54 -7.63
N GLY A 109 0.77 6.66 -6.65
CA GLY A 109 1.70 6.28 -5.59
C GLY A 109 3.03 5.71 -6.10
N ARG A 110 2.99 4.92 -7.19
CA ARG A 110 4.24 4.42 -7.80
C ARG A 110 5.08 5.56 -8.35
N THR A 111 4.47 6.59 -8.91
CA THR A 111 5.19 7.78 -9.40
C THR A 111 5.82 8.54 -8.23
N SER A 112 5.12 8.72 -7.10
CA SER A 112 5.69 9.32 -5.89
C SER A 112 6.94 8.54 -5.42
N LEU A 113 6.82 7.22 -5.31
CA LEU A 113 7.91 6.33 -4.90
C LEU A 113 9.08 6.34 -5.91
N THR A 114 8.78 6.39 -7.21
CA THR A 114 9.80 6.47 -8.27
C THR A 114 10.60 7.77 -8.19
N ARG A 115 9.93 8.90 -7.98
CA ARG A 115 10.60 10.19 -7.78
C ARG A 115 11.51 10.16 -6.55
N ALA A 116 11.03 9.61 -5.42
CA ALA A 116 11.83 9.47 -4.21
C ALA A 116 13.04 8.55 -4.44
N ALA A 117 12.84 7.39 -5.05
CA ALA A 117 13.93 6.46 -5.36
C ALA A 117 14.98 7.08 -6.31
N ALA A 118 14.54 7.88 -7.30
CA ALA A 118 15.44 8.60 -8.20
C ALA A 118 16.23 9.72 -7.52
N SER A 119 15.74 10.20 -6.37
CA SER A 119 16.39 11.25 -5.58
C SER A 119 17.36 10.70 -4.52
N LEU A 120 17.39 9.36 -4.30
CA LEU A 120 18.31 8.75 -3.37
C LEU A 120 19.73 8.68 -3.95
N GLY A 121 20.71 8.94 -3.09
CA GLY A 121 22.12 8.78 -3.40
C GLY A 121 22.64 7.34 -3.22
N MET A 122 23.96 7.19 -3.13
CA MET A 122 24.63 5.91 -2.84
C MET A 122 24.50 5.55 -1.35
N VAL A 123 23.39 4.93 -1.00
CA VAL A 123 23.03 4.60 0.39
C VAL A 123 22.57 3.16 0.53
N ASN A 124 22.59 2.65 1.75
CA ASN A 124 21.90 1.41 2.10
C ASN A 124 20.44 1.72 2.44
N LEU A 125 19.53 1.21 1.64
CA LEU A 125 18.09 1.35 1.79
C LEU A 125 17.49 0.06 2.35
N GLY A 126 17.04 0.08 3.61
CA GLY A 126 16.31 -1.01 4.22
C GLY A 126 14.90 -1.14 3.62
N HIS A 127 14.41 -2.37 3.49
CA HIS A 127 13.00 -2.64 3.18
C HIS A 127 12.53 -3.91 3.88
N PHE A 128 11.24 -3.98 4.22
CA PHE A 128 10.70 -5.16 4.91
C PHE A 128 10.34 -6.32 3.98
N LEU A 129 10.25 -7.51 4.58
CA LEU A 129 9.72 -8.74 4.04
C LEU A 129 8.76 -9.36 5.07
N PRO A 130 7.47 -9.59 4.73
CA PRO A 130 6.83 -9.21 3.47
C PRO A 130 6.49 -7.72 3.40
N ASP A 131 6.44 -7.15 2.18
CA ASP A 131 5.94 -5.81 1.92
C ASP A 131 5.38 -5.70 0.49
N TYR A 132 5.03 -4.50 0.08
CA TYR A 132 4.32 -4.22 -1.17
C TYR A 132 5.08 -4.70 -2.41
N THR A 133 4.41 -5.51 -3.22
CA THR A 133 5.01 -6.21 -4.38
C THR A 133 5.69 -5.30 -5.39
N ALA A 134 5.22 -4.05 -5.54
CA ALA A 134 5.81 -3.13 -6.51
C ALA A 134 7.19 -2.60 -6.09
N TYR A 135 7.59 -2.75 -4.83
CA TYR A 135 8.93 -2.37 -4.39
C TYR A 135 10.01 -3.22 -5.07
N GLU A 136 9.71 -4.46 -5.47
CA GLU A 136 10.69 -5.34 -6.08
C GLU A 136 11.32 -4.73 -7.33
N GLU A 137 10.50 -4.35 -8.31
CA GLU A 137 10.97 -3.75 -9.55
C GLU A 137 11.45 -2.30 -9.33
N LEU A 138 10.79 -1.55 -8.45
CA LEU A 138 11.21 -0.20 -8.10
C LEU A 138 12.63 -0.17 -7.55
N LEU A 139 12.94 -1.07 -6.60
CA LEU A 139 14.24 -1.16 -5.97
C LEU A 139 15.32 -1.78 -6.89
N ASP A 140 14.93 -2.48 -7.95
CA ASP A 140 15.89 -3.01 -8.94
C ASP A 140 16.23 -2.02 -10.04
N VAL A 141 15.29 -1.16 -10.45
CA VAL A 141 15.51 -0.22 -11.57
C VAL A 141 16.58 0.82 -11.23
N PHE A 142 16.59 1.35 -10.02
CA PHE A 142 17.56 2.35 -9.59
C PHE A 142 18.80 1.67 -9.01
N LYS A 143 19.98 2.05 -9.53
CA LYS A 143 21.27 1.43 -9.15
C LYS A 143 22.12 2.30 -8.20
N ALA A 144 21.61 3.47 -7.82
CA ALA A 144 22.33 4.37 -6.93
C ALA A 144 22.44 3.83 -5.50
N PHE A 145 21.41 3.14 -5.01
CA PHE A 145 21.38 2.61 -3.65
C PHE A 145 21.45 1.07 -3.61
N THR A 146 21.78 0.53 -2.46
CA THR A 146 21.75 -0.92 -2.19
C THR A 146 20.52 -1.26 -1.35
N ALA A 147 19.63 -2.11 -1.88
CA ALA A 147 18.46 -2.58 -1.16
C ALA A 147 18.85 -3.67 -0.14
N ILE A 148 18.54 -3.46 1.14
CA ILE A 148 18.85 -4.34 2.27
C ILE A 148 17.55 -4.92 2.82
N PRO A 149 17.28 -6.24 2.63
CA PRO A 149 16.06 -6.86 3.13
C PRO A 149 16.09 -7.07 4.65
N ILE A 150 14.98 -6.77 5.31
CA ILE A 150 14.73 -7.00 6.73
C ILE A 150 13.51 -7.91 6.86
N LEU A 151 13.73 -9.13 7.38
CA LEU A 151 12.67 -10.10 7.53
C LEU A 151 11.83 -9.78 8.77
N LEU A 152 10.52 -9.68 8.60
CA LEU A 152 9.55 -9.66 9.68
C LEU A 152 9.00 -11.08 9.89
N GLU A 153 8.90 -11.49 11.16
CA GLU A 153 8.54 -12.86 11.53
C GLU A 153 7.04 -12.95 11.91
N GLY A 154 6.30 -13.89 11.30
CA GLY A 154 4.90 -14.14 11.60
C GLY A 154 4.70 -14.58 13.06
N GLU A 155 5.61 -15.37 13.63
CA GLU A 155 5.59 -15.81 15.04
C GLU A 155 5.64 -14.63 16.02
N ARG A 156 6.28 -13.53 15.63
CA ARG A 156 6.28 -12.26 16.37
C ARG A 156 5.12 -11.33 15.95
N GLY A 157 4.17 -11.81 15.16
CA GLY A 157 3.08 -11.00 14.59
C GLY A 157 3.58 -9.84 13.74
N TYR A 158 4.68 -10.04 13.03
CA TYR A 158 5.36 -9.01 12.20
C TYR A 158 5.78 -7.77 12.99
N ALA A 159 6.00 -7.92 14.29
CA ALA A 159 6.48 -6.83 15.13
C ALA A 159 7.94 -6.49 14.80
N PHE A 160 8.20 -5.19 14.75
CA PHE A 160 9.54 -4.61 14.61
C PHE A 160 9.57 -3.40 15.53
N THR A 161 10.50 -3.40 16.50
CA THR A 161 10.55 -2.37 17.53
C THR A 161 11.52 -1.25 17.17
N HIS A 162 11.47 -0.14 17.89
CA HIS A 162 12.44 0.94 17.72
C HIS A 162 13.88 0.48 18.06
N GLU A 163 14.04 -0.49 18.97
CA GLU A 163 15.35 -1.13 19.22
C GLU A 163 15.79 -1.99 18.03
N ASP A 164 14.85 -2.73 17.40
CA ASP A 164 15.15 -3.45 16.16
C ASP A 164 15.58 -2.46 15.07
N LEU A 165 14.88 -1.33 14.92
CA LEU A 165 15.24 -0.27 13.96
C LEU A 165 16.65 0.27 14.24
N ARG A 166 16.95 0.63 15.48
CA ARG A 166 18.29 1.11 15.89
C ARG A 166 19.38 0.09 15.56
N ARG A 167 19.13 -1.17 15.86
CA ARG A 167 20.08 -2.26 15.58
C ARG A 167 20.31 -2.46 14.09
N GLU A 168 19.27 -2.41 13.26
CA GLU A 168 19.40 -2.53 11.81
C GLU A 168 20.12 -1.32 11.20
N VAL A 169 19.80 -0.10 11.66
CA VAL A 169 20.49 1.12 11.21
C VAL A 169 21.98 1.04 11.54
N GLN A 170 22.34 0.75 12.78
CA GLN A 170 23.74 0.70 13.21
C GLN A 170 24.48 -0.51 12.63
N GLY A 171 23.86 -1.69 12.63
CA GLY A 171 24.48 -2.93 12.20
C GLY A 171 24.66 -3.07 10.69
N ARG A 172 23.80 -2.45 9.90
CA ARG A 172 23.84 -2.54 8.42
C ARG A 172 24.14 -1.21 7.74
N GLY A 173 24.34 -0.13 8.51
CA GLY A 173 24.61 1.20 7.98
C GLY A 173 23.47 1.72 7.12
N LEU A 174 22.22 1.55 7.57
CA LEU A 174 21.06 2.05 6.82
C LEU A 174 21.01 3.58 6.91
N SER A 175 20.86 4.23 5.76
CA SER A 175 20.60 5.66 5.66
C SER A 175 19.13 5.96 5.36
N ALA A 176 18.37 4.95 4.93
CA ALA A 176 16.93 5.06 4.73
C ALA A 176 16.24 3.71 4.96
N LEU A 177 14.95 3.74 5.30
CA LEU A 177 14.07 2.58 5.42
C LEU A 177 12.77 2.86 4.68
N LEU A 178 12.45 2.05 3.66
CA LEU A 178 11.19 2.09 2.92
C LEU A 178 10.24 1.00 3.43
N PHE A 179 9.02 1.38 3.80
CA PHE A 179 8.00 0.43 4.26
C PHE A 179 6.59 0.99 4.14
N SER A 180 5.59 0.11 4.12
CA SER A 180 4.18 0.49 4.20
C SER A 180 3.65 0.46 5.64
N ASN A 181 2.90 1.49 6.04
CA ASN A 181 2.30 1.59 7.37
C ASN A 181 0.90 2.25 7.30
N PRO A 182 -0.18 1.47 7.49
CA PRO A 182 -0.27 0.02 7.74
C PRO A 182 0.32 -0.83 6.61
N CYS A 183 0.91 -1.97 6.98
CA CYS A 183 1.65 -2.81 6.05
C CYS A 183 0.74 -3.58 5.08
N ASN A 184 1.02 -3.50 3.80
CA ASN A 184 0.49 -4.39 2.76
C ASN A 184 1.57 -5.46 2.46
N PRO A 185 1.41 -6.75 2.86
CA PRO A 185 0.11 -7.44 2.93
C PRO A 185 -0.42 -7.72 4.33
N THR A 186 0.39 -7.59 5.39
CA THR A 186 0.11 -8.19 6.71
C THR A 186 -0.97 -7.49 7.51
N GLY A 187 -1.30 -6.24 7.17
CA GLY A 187 -2.16 -5.39 7.98
C GLY A 187 -1.52 -4.92 9.30
N LYS A 188 -0.23 -5.20 9.52
CA LYS A 188 0.48 -4.70 10.71
C LYS A 188 0.56 -3.19 10.69
N LEU A 189 0.27 -2.58 11.84
CA LEU A 189 0.35 -1.13 12.05
C LEU A 189 1.37 -0.84 13.16
N VAL A 190 2.31 0.04 12.88
CA VAL A 190 3.14 0.72 13.87
C VAL A 190 2.46 2.04 14.19
N GLN A 191 2.13 2.28 15.45
CA GLN A 191 1.33 3.44 15.88
C GLN A 191 1.68 3.94 17.28
N GLY A 192 1.21 5.13 17.62
CA GLY A 192 1.33 5.70 18.97
C GLY A 192 2.77 5.86 19.40
N ASP A 193 3.04 5.55 20.67
CA ASP A 193 4.38 5.74 21.26
C ASP A 193 5.48 4.95 20.51
N GLU A 194 5.13 3.80 19.91
CA GLU A 194 6.13 3.04 19.16
C GLU A 194 6.53 3.77 17.88
N LEU A 195 5.57 4.33 17.14
CA LEU A 195 5.87 5.13 15.95
C LEU A 195 6.61 6.43 16.32
N ALA A 196 6.26 7.04 17.44
CA ALA A 196 7.00 8.18 17.99
C ALA A 196 8.47 7.86 18.26
N ARG A 197 8.74 6.68 18.85
CA ARG A 197 10.12 6.20 19.08
C ARG A 197 10.86 5.90 17.78
N TRP A 198 10.19 5.39 16.76
CA TRP A 198 10.79 5.19 15.42
C TRP A 198 11.24 6.53 14.83
N VAL A 199 10.40 7.57 14.91
CA VAL A 199 10.77 8.92 14.45
C VAL A 199 11.94 9.47 15.26
N GLY A 200 11.98 9.21 16.58
CA GLY A 200 13.11 9.55 17.44
C GLY A 200 14.41 8.87 17.01
N VAL A 201 14.38 7.56 16.76
CA VAL A 201 15.54 6.80 16.27
C VAL A 201 16.00 7.32 14.90
N ALA A 202 15.05 7.61 14.00
CA ALA A 202 15.35 8.16 12.67
C ALA A 202 16.13 9.47 12.77
N ARG A 203 15.70 10.37 13.66
CA ARG A 203 16.37 11.65 13.95
C ARG A 203 17.75 11.45 14.56
N GLU A 204 17.85 10.61 15.59
CA GLU A 204 19.11 10.35 16.30
C GLU A 204 20.18 9.66 15.44
N GLN A 205 19.75 8.80 14.53
CA GLN A 205 20.64 7.99 13.70
C GLN A 205 20.76 8.52 12.27
N GLU A 206 20.15 9.67 11.95
CA GLU A 206 20.13 10.27 10.61
C GLU A 206 19.67 9.29 9.52
N CYS A 207 18.68 8.42 9.84
CA CYS A 207 18.10 7.45 8.93
C CYS A 207 16.72 7.90 8.45
N THR A 208 16.57 8.14 7.15
CA THR A 208 15.30 8.63 6.59
C THR A 208 14.23 7.54 6.57
N LEU A 209 13.09 7.78 7.17
CA LEU A 209 11.90 6.93 7.05
C LEU A 209 11.11 7.34 5.80
N LEU A 210 11.00 6.45 4.83
CA LEU A 210 10.19 6.56 3.63
C LEU A 210 8.93 5.73 3.83
N ILE A 211 7.81 6.37 4.19
CA ILE A 211 6.63 5.68 4.70
C ILE A 211 5.48 5.76 3.71
N ASP A 212 5.09 4.60 3.17
CA ASP A 212 3.91 4.44 2.33
C ASP A 212 2.66 4.36 3.23
N GLU A 213 1.94 5.49 3.36
CA GLU A 213 0.77 5.64 4.25
C GLU A 213 -0.57 5.57 3.50
N PHE A 214 -0.63 4.94 2.32
CA PHE A 214 -1.87 4.84 1.54
C PHE A 214 -3.03 4.17 2.26
N TYR A 215 -2.80 3.51 3.39
CA TYR A 215 -3.83 2.87 4.22
C TYR A 215 -4.00 3.55 5.58
N SER A 216 -3.49 4.76 5.79
CA SER A 216 -3.49 5.46 7.06
C SER A 216 -4.89 5.76 7.64
N HIS A 217 -5.95 5.68 6.82
CA HIS A 217 -7.36 5.80 7.23
C HIS A 217 -8.06 4.45 7.40
N TYR A 218 -7.37 3.34 7.18
CA TYR A 218 -7.86 1.98 7.42
C TYR A 218 -7.22 1.43 8.69
N VAL A 219 -7.57 2.00 9.84
CA VAL A 219 -7.04 1.66 11.17
C VAL A 219 -8.13 1.02 12.00
N TRP A 220 -7.86 -0.20 12.50
CA TRP A 220 -8.84 -1.00 13.24
C TRP A 220 -8.64 -0.99 14.75
N THR A 221 -7.50 -0.47 15.21
CA THR A 221 -7.05 -0.44 16.60
C THR A 221 -7.39 0.87 17.33
N GLY A 222 -8.09 1.80 16.68
CA GLY A 222 -8.44 3.11 17.23
C GLY A 222 -9.25 3.06 18.53
N ARG A 223 -9.01 4.04 19.41
CA ARG A 223 -9.80 4.20 20.63
C ARG A 223 -11.18 4.79 20.32
N PRO A 224 -12.23 4.40 21.05
CA PRO A 224 -13.54 5.04 20.91
C PRO A 224 -13.45 6.57 21.03
N GLY A 225 -14.08 7.31 20.11
CA GLY A 225 -14.09 8.77 20.09
C GLY A 225 -12.87 9.44 19.47
N GLN A 226 -11.86 8.66 19.01
CA GLN A 226 -10.75 9.19 18.22
C GLN A 226 -10.95 8.86 16.73
N LEU A 227 -10.56 9.81 15.85
CA LEU A 227 -10.51 9.55 14.42
C LEU A 227 -9.51 8.42 14.16
N PRO A 228 -9.93 7.33 13.48
CA PRO A 228 -9.09 6.15 13.26
C PRO A 228 -8.09 6.35 12.13
N VAL A 229 -7.15 7.27 12.33
CA VAL A 229 -6.07 7.60 11.40
C VAL A 229 -4.72 7.59 12.10
N GLU A 230 -3.68 7.14 11.40
CA GLU A 230 -2.31 7.17 11.89
C GLU A 230 -1.37 7.70 10.82
N SER A 231 -0.44 8.56 11.23
CA SER A 231 0.64 9.07 10.37
C SER A 231 1.87 9.41 11.19
N ALA A 232 3.04 9.11 10.66
CA ALA A 232 4.31 9.46 11.27
C ALA A 232 4.51 10.99 11.38
N THR A 233 3.82 11.76 10.54
CA THR A 233 3.86 13.22 10.60
C THR A 233 3.40 13.79 11.93
N ARG A 234 2.62 13.03 12.71
CA ARG A 234 2.19 13.37 14.07
C ARG A 234 3.36 13.50 15.05
N TYR A 235 4.44 12.75 14.84
CA TYR A 235 5.55 12.60 15.77
C TYR A 235 6.81 13.35 15.33
N VAL A 236 6.76 14.00 14.19
CA VAL A 236 7.80 14.91 13.69
C VAL A 236 7.86 16.15 14.59
N GLU A 237 9.04 16.48 15.13
CA GLU A 237 9.24 17.69 15.92
C GLU A 237 9.44 18.91 15.03
N ASP A 238 10.36 18.81 14.07
CA ASP A 238 10.61 19.86 13.07
C ASP A 238 10.39 19.30 11.66
N VAL A 239 9.40 19.86 10.95
CA VAL A 239 8.99 19.39 9.61
C VAL A 239 10.09 19.50 8.54
N ASN A 240 11.15 20.27 8.80
CA ASN A 240 12.26 20.45 7.86
C ASN A 240 13.56 19.78 8.29
N ARG A 241 13.63 19.25 9.51
CA ARG A 241 14.85 18.63 10.06
C ARG A 241 14.70 17.14 10.31
N ASP A 242 13.50 16.69 10.73
CA ASP A 242 13.28 15.26 10.97
C ASP A 242 13.22 14.50 9.64
N PRO A 243 13.98 13.40 9.52
CA PRO A 243 14.10 12.66 8.26
C PRO A 243 12.90 11.73 8.04
N VAL A 244 11.70 12.30 7.95
CA VAL A 244 10.44 11.59 7.73
C VAL A 244 9.80 12.06 6.44
N VAL A 245 9.54 11.13 5.53
CA VAL A 245 8.91 11.35 4.24
C VAL A 245 7.72 10.41 4.11
N VAL A 246 6.55 10.95 3.88
CA VAL A 246 5.29 10.22 3.80
C VAL A 246 4.74 10.27 2.38
N PHE A 247 4.25 9.13 1.89
CA PHE A 247 3.56 9.00 0.61
C PHE A 247 2.10 8.65 0.86
N ASP A 248 1.20 9.45 0.31
CA ASP A 248 -0.25 9.24 0.43
C ASP A 248 -0.98 9.80 -0.80
N GLY A 249 -2.30 9.74 -0.82
CA GLY A 249 -3.10 10.28 -1.91
C GLY A 249 -4.53 9.78 -1.95
N LEU A 250 -5.26 10.24 -2.96
CA LEU A 250 -6.66 9.92 -3.13
C LEU A 250 -6.95 8.44 -3.41
N THR A 251 -5.91 7.64 -3.65
CA THR A 251 -6.01 6.25 -4.16
C THR A 251 -6.78 5.33 -3.21
N LYS A 252 -6.46 5.32 -1.91
CA LYS A 252 -7.07 4.42 -0.92
C LYS A 252 -7.88 5.20 0.11
N ASN A 253 -7.25 6.13 0.80
CA ASN A 253 -7.84 6.89 1.91
C ASN A 253 -9.07 7.72 1.51
N TRP A 254 -9.21 8.09 0.22
CA TRP A 254 -10.40 8.74 -0.35
C TRP A 254 -11.20 7.85 -1.29
N ARG A 255 -10.73 6.63 -1.58
CA ARG A 255 -11.36 5.67 -2.49
C ARG A 255 -11.51 6.16 -3.94
N TYR A 256 -10.53 6.96 -4.44
CA TYR A 256 -10.44 7.42 -5.84
C TYR A 256 -9.20 6.86 -6.56
N PRO A 257 -9.04 5.53 -6.69
CA PRO A 257 -7.83 4.96 -7.30
C PRO A 257 -7.64 5.37 -8.77
N GLY A 258 -8.71 5.62 -9.49
CA GLY A 258 -8.68 6.03 -10.90
C GLY A 258 -8.20 7.47 -11.13
N TRP A 259 -8.23 8.33 -10.12
CA TRP A 259 -7.82 9.74 -10.26
C TRP A 259 -6.32 9.92 -10.38
N ARG A 260 -5.55 8.94 -9.97
CA ARG A 260 -4.09 8.99 -10.07
C ARG A 260 -3.49 10.25 -9.46
N MET A 261 -4.01 10.72 -8.34
CA MET A 261 -3.52 11.87 -7.59
C MET A 261 -2.97 11.43 -6.24
N THR A 262 -1.70 11.70 -6.03
CA THR A 262 -0.94 11.36 -4.82
C THR A 262 0.04 12.46 -4.48
N TRP A 263 0.58 12.40 -3.27
CA TRP A 263 1.55 13.38 -2.80
C TRP A 263 2.64 12.76 -1.94
N THR A 264 3.74 13.47 -1.87
CA THR A 264 4.84 13.25 -0.94
C THR A 264 4.86 14.43 0.04
N VAL A 265 4.92 14.14 1.34
CA VAL A 265 5.04 15.14 2.41
C VAL A 265 6.36 14.91 3.14
N GLY A 266 7.16 15.95 3.35
CA GLY A 266 8.45 15.84 4.04
C GLY A 266 9.23 17.15 4.12
N PRO A 267 10.50 17.10 4.53
CA PRO A 267 11.36 18.28 4.58
C PRO A 267 11.47 18.98 3.22
N LYS A 268 11.48 20.31 3.21
CA LYS A 268 11.53 21.13 1.98
C LYS A 268 12.63 20.68 1.02
N GLN A 269 13.83 20.42 1.54
CA GLN A 269 14.96 19.97 0.73
C GLN A 269 14.67 18.63 0.01
N VAL A 270 14.00 17.72 0.68
CA VAL A 270 13.57 16.43 0.08
C VAL A 270 12.51 16.68 -0.99
N ILE A 271 11.55 17.56 -0.71
CA ILE A 271 10.47 17.89 -1.66
C ILE A 271 11.01 18.59 -2.91
N GLU A 272 12.03 19.43 -2.79
CA GLU A 272 12.74 20.01 -3.94
C GLU A 272 13.41 18.94 -4.77
N ALA A 273 14.13 17.98 -4.16
CA ALA A 273 14.78 16.87 -4.87
C ALA A 273 13.75 15.97 -5.57
N VAL A 274 12.68 15.58 -4.89
CA VAL A 274 11.59 14.74 -5.44
C VAL A 274 10.88 15.46 -6.60
N SER A 275 10.65 16.76 -6.48
CA SER A 275 10.04 17.56 -7.55
C SER A 275 10.97 17.71 -8.75
N SER A 276 12.27 17.91 -8.51
CA SER A 276 13.29 17.96 -9.58
C SER A 276 13.37 16.62 -10.32
N ALA A 277 13.35 15.49 -9.61
CA ALA A 277 13.26 14.17 -10.22
C ALA A 277 11.99 14.02 -11.09
N GLY A 278 10.87 14.57 -10.66
CA GLY A 278 9.64 14.60 -11.44
C GLY A 278 9.78 15.28 -12.80
N SER A 279 10.67 16.25 -12.93
CA SER A 279 10.84 17.00 -14.20
C SER A 279 11.31 16.11 -15.36
N PHE A 280 12.09 15.07 -15.09
CA PHE A 280 12.57 14.14 -16.13
C PHE A 280 11.87 12.77 -16.10
N LEU A 281 11.16 12.43 -15.01
CA LEU A 281 10.47 11.14 -14.90
C LEU A 281 9.05 11.16 -15.46
N ASP A 282 8.27 12.20 -15.17
CA ASP A 282 6.84 12.21 -15.48
C ASP A 282 6.26 13.58 -15.87
N GLY A 283 6.99 14.66 -15.66
CA GLY A 283 6.59 16.03 -16.06
C GLY A 283 5.46 16.66 -15.21
N GLY A 284 4.99 15.99 -14.16
CA GLY A 284 3.93 16.48 -13.28
C GLY A 284 2.60 15.74 -13.41
N GLY A 285 1.61 16.17 -12.64
CA GLY A 285 0.28 15.55 -12.60
C GLY A 285 -0.80 16.30 -13.39
N SER A 286 -1.97 15.69 -13.53
CA SER A 286 -3.13 16.26 -14.22
C SER A 286 -3.64 17.53 -13.52
N ARG A 287 -3.59 18.67 -14.18
CA ARG A 287 -4.05 19.97 -13.66
C ARG A 287 -5.55 19.99 -13.32
N PRO A 288 -6.47 19.54 -14.20
CA PRO A 288 -7.89 19.53 -13.88
C PRO A 288 -8.23 18.63 -12.69
N LEU A 289 -7.56 17.48 -12.54
CA LEU A 289 -7.79 16.60 -11.39
C LEU A 289 -7.25 17.18 -10.09
N GLN A 290 -6.13 17.90 -10.13
CA GLN A 290 -5.61 18.61 -8.97
C GLN A 290 -6.61 19.67 -8.46
N ARG A 291 -7.16 20.49 -9.33
CA ARG A 291 -8.18 21.49 -8.96
C ARG A 291 -9.47 20.83 -8.44
N ALA A 292 -9.92 19.78 -9.12
CA ALA A 292 -11.13 19.05 -8.72
C ALA A 292 -10.98 18.36 -7.36
N ALA A 293 -9.76 18.13 -6.87
CA ALA A 293 -9.49 17.52 -5.59
C ALA A 293 -9.61 18.48 -4.40
N LEU A 294 -9.57 19.80 -4.60
CA LEU A 294 -9.61 20.77 -3.50
C LEU A 294 -10.75 20.55 -2.50
N PRO A 295 -12.01 20.33 -2.92
CA PRO A 295 -13.09 20.04 -1.98
C PRO A 295 -12.93 18.73 -1.21
N LEU A 296 -12.19 17.76 -1.75
CA LEU A 296 -11.90 16.48 -1.09
C LEU A 296 -10.85 16.62 0.02
N LEU A 297 -10.08 17.70 0.04
CA LEU A 297 -9.02 17.97 1.02
C LEU A 297 -9.51 18.80 2.21
N ASP A 298 -10.81 19.12 2.26
CA ASP A 298 -11.42 19.76 3.41
C ASP A 298 -11.47 18.80 4.60
N GLU A 299 -11.18 19.31 5.81
CA GLU A 299 -11.12 18.50 7.04
C GLU A 299 -12.42 17.74 7.33
N GLN A 300 -13.57 18.41 7.18
CA GLN A 300 -14.87 17.78 7.45
C GLN A 300 -15.16 16.65 6.45
N THR A 301 -14.83 16.86 5.18
CA THR A 301 -14.92 15.86 4.11
C THR A 301 -14.06 14.64 4.45
N VAL A 302 -12.83 14.86 4.84
CA VAL A 302 -11.88 13.78 5.19
C VAL A 302 -12.33 13.01 6.43
N VAL A 303 -12.80 13.70 7.45
CA VAL A 303 -13.32 13.08 8.68
C VAL A 303 -14.53 12.21 8.36
N ALA A 304 -15.50 12.72 7.58
CA ALA A 304 -16.69 11.97 7.20
C ALA A 304 -16.35 10.73 6.37
N GLU A 305 -15.48 10.86 5.37
CA GLU A 305 -15.02 9.72 4.56
C GLU A 305 -14.32 8.67 5.42
N THR A 306 -13.41 9.09 6.32
CA THR A 306 -12.67 8.20 7.22
C THR A 306 -13.60 7.42 8.16
N LEU A 307 -14.59 8.08 8.74
CA LEU A 307 -15.56 7.43 9.64
C LEU A 307 -16.43 6.43 8.87
N ALA A 308 -16.86 6.79 7.66
CA ALA A 308 -17.63 5.88 6.79
C ALA A 308 -16.81 4.66 6.36
N ILE A 309 -15.55 4.85 5.98
CA ILE A 309 -14.59 3.77 5.72
C ILE A 309 -14.47 2.86 6.95
N ASN A 310 -14.23 3.45 8.12
CA ASN A 310 -14.03 2.68 9.34
C ASN A 310 -15.29 1.83 9.69
N ALA A 311 -16.47 2.40 9.57
CA ALA A 311 -17.72 1.67 9.82
C ALA A 311 -17.91 0.49 8.85
N ALA A 312 -17.88 0.77 7.54
CA ALA A 312 -18.15 -0.24 6.51
C ALA A 312 -17.05 -1.32 6.43
N PHE A 313 -15.78 -0.93 6.48
CA PHE A 313 -14.68 -1.88 6.31
C PHE A 313 -14.34 -2.65 7.58
N ARG A 314 -14.68 -2.15 8.78
CA ARG A 314 -14.59 -2.93 10.01
C ARG A 314 -15.55 -4.11 9.98
N GLU A 315 -16.80 -3.90 9.56
CA GLU A 315 -17.77 -4.98 9.39
C GLU A 315 -17.28 -6.02 8.39
N LYS A 316 -16.78 -5.59 7.21
CA LYS A 316 -16.18 -6.48 6.20
C LYS A 316 -15.00 -7.27 6.77
N ARG A 317 -14.08 -6.59 7.47
CA ARG A 317 -12.93 -7.22 8.12
C ARG A 317 -13.37 -8.33 9.05
N ASP A 318 -14.25 -8.03 10.00
CA ASP A 318 -14.63 -8.95 11.06
C ASP A 318 -15.37 -10.16 10.48
N ARG A 319 -16.29 -9.96 9.55
CA ARG A 319 -17.02 -11.02 8.86
C ARG A 319 -16.10 -11.86 7.98
N PHE A 320 -15.30 -11.23 7.13
CA PHE A 320 -14.42 -11.92 6.18
C PHE A 320 -13.31 -12.70 6.90
N HIS A 321 -12.62 -12.07 7.84
CA HIS A 321 -11.57 -12.71 8.63
C HIS A 321 -12.09 -13.91 9.40
N SER A 322 -13.19 -13.77 10.16
CA SER A 322 -13.72 -14.88 10.95
C SER A 322 -14.21 -16.06 10.08
N ARG A 323 -14.71 -15.82 8.87
CA ARG A 323 -15.08 -16.88 7.93
C ARG A 323 -13.85 -17.60 7.39
N LEU A 324 -12.78 -16.88 7.02
CA LEU A 324 -11.52 -17.47 6.56
C LEU A 324 -10.87 -18.35 7.62
N GLU A 325 -10.85 -17.90 8.89
CA GLU A 325 -10.34 -18.69 10.02
C GLU A 325 -11.09 -20.04 10.16
N ARG A 326 -12.43 -20.03 10.04
CA ARG A 326 -13.23 -21.27 10.06
C ARG A 326 -12.96 -22.20 8.89
N LEU A 327 -12.55 -21.66 7.75
CA LEU A 327 -12.16 -22.43 6.55
C LEU A 327 -10.72 -22.97 6.64
N GLY A 328 -9.99 -22.67 7.72
CA GLY A 328 -8.60 -23.12 7.90
C GLY A 328 -7.55 -22.20 7.29
N ILE A 329 -7.95 -21.06 6.74
CA ILE A 329 -7.04 -19.99 6.28
C ILE A 329 -6.76 -19.08 7.45
N ARG A 330 -5.67 -19.33 8.15
CA ARG A 330 -5.36 -18.68 9.43
C ARG A 330 -4.49 -17.45 9.22
N SER A 331 -4.72 -16.41 10.02
CA SER A 331 -3.83 -15.26 10.10
C SER A 331 -2.88 -15.41 11.28
N ASP A 332 -1.60 -15.10 11.12
CA ASP A 332 -0.63 -15.07 12.24
C ASP A 332 -1.08 -14.06 13.30
N ARG A 333 -1.81 -13.02 12.86
CA ARG A 333 -2.55 -12.07 13.71
C ARG A 333 -3.68 -11.43 12.91
N PRO A 334 -4.77 -10.99 13.55
CA PRO A 334 -5.77 -10.15 12.92
C PRO A 334 -5.14 -8.84 12.41
N PRO A 335 -5.56 -8.33 11.23
CA PRO A 335 -5.01 -7.08 10.71
C PRO A 335 -5.36 -5.89 11.62
N ASP A 336 -4.36 -5.07 11.96
CA ASP A 336 -4.51 -3.80 12.68
C ASP A 336 -4.99 -2.68 11.76
N GLY A 337 -4.69 -2.81 10.46
CA GLY A 337 -5.02 -1.84 9.41
C GLY A 337 -5.14 -2.49 8.05
N THR A 338 -5.26 -1.69 7.00
CA THR A 338 -5.51 -2.06 5.60
C THR A 338 -6.88 -2.71 5.37
N PHE A 339 -7.13 -3.19 4.15
CA PHE A 339 -8.29 -4.03 3.83
C PHE A 339 -7.86 -5.39 3.26
N TYR A 340 -6.83 -5.98 3.89
CA TYR A 340 -6.29 -7.29 3.53
C TYR A 340 -6.30 -8.27 4.68
N VAL A 341 -6.48 -9.54 4.33
CA VAL A 341 -6.13 -10.67 5.18
C VAL A 341 -4.89 -11.34 4.58
N TRP A 342 -3.86 -11.49 5.40
CA TRP A 342 -2.65 -12.27 5.10
C TRP A 342 -2.83 -13.67 5.65
N GLY A 343 -3.37 -14.55 4.80
CA GLY A 343 -3.79 -15.90 5.18
C GLY A 343 -2.66 -16.92 5.04
N ASN A 344 -2.42 -17.69 6.10
CA ASN A 344 -1.56 -18.85 6.13
C ASN A 344 -2.37 -20.08 5.72
N LEU A 345 -1.91 -20.79 4.71
CA LEU A 345 -2.56 -21.93 4.08
C LEU A 345 -2.03 -23.28 4.58
N ALA A 346 -1.03 -23.31 5.47
CA ALA A 346 -0.33 -24.52 5.86
C ALA A 346 -1.25 -25.62 6.42
N GLY A 347 -2.40 -25.25 6.97
CA GLY A 347 -3.41 -26.19 7.49
C GLY A 347 -4.36 -26.78 6.46
N LEU A 348 -4.29 -26.35 5.20
CA LEU A 348 -5.16 -26.85 4.13
C LEU A 348 -4.56 -28.10 3.46
N PRO A 349 -5.41 -28.95 2.83
CA PRO A 349 -4.91 -30.08 2.03
C PRO A 349 -4.18 -29.60 0.77
N ALA A 350 -3.22 -30.40 0.29
CA ALA A 350 -2.56 -30.13 -1.00
C ALA A 350 -3.61 -30.20 -2.16
N PRO A 351 -3.48 -29.36 -3.22
CA PRO A 351 -2.46 -28.33 -3.43
C PRO A 351 -2.78 -26.98 -2.78
N LEU A 352 -3.85 -26.89 -1.97
CA LEU A 352 -4.34 -25.63 -1.39
C LEU A 352 -3.42 -25.07 -0.29
N ASN A 353 -2.49 -25.85 0.24
CA ASN A 353 -1.51 -25.46 1.24
C ASN A 353 -0.28 -24.71 0.67
N ASP A 354 -0.29 -24.42 -0.63
CA ASP A 354 0.71 -23.63 -1.36
C ASP A 354 0.02 -22.45 -2.03
N GLY A 355 0.59 -21.24 -1.92
CA GLY A 355 -0.03 -20.01 -2.42
C GLY A 355 -0.33 -20.03 -3.92
N MET A 356 0.58 -20.60 -4.73
CA MET A 356 0.35 -20.74 -6.18
C MET A 356 -0.67 -21.84 -6.50
N GLY A 357 -0.64 -22.94 -5.75
CA GLY A 357 -1.63 -24.02 -5.85
C GLY A 357 -3.02 -23.49 -5.50
N PHE A 358 -3.14 -22.79 -4.39
CA PHE A 358 -4.38 -22.14 -3.95
C PHE A 358 -4.90 -21.15 -5.01
N PHE A 359 -4.03 -20.27 -5.51
CA PHE A 359 -4.37 -19.30 -6.54
C PHE A 359 -4.95 -19.97 -7.80
N ARG A 360 -4.29 -21.03 -8.33
CA ARG A 360 -4.77 -21.74 -9.51
C ARG A 360 -6.13 -22.38 -9.26
N ALA A 361 -6.33 -23.02 -8.11
CA ALA A 361 -7.59 -23.62 -7.74
C ALA A 361 -8.71 -22.57 -7.54
N ALA A 362 -8.39 -21.44 -6.94
CA ALA A 362 -9.31 -20.31 -6.77
C ALA A 362 -9.74 -19.69 -8.11
N LEU A 363 -8.82 -19.57 -9.08
CA LEU A 363 -9.15 -19.09 -10.42
C LEU A 363 -10.21 -19.95 -11.13
N GLU A 364 -10.19 -21.29 -10.94
CA GLU A 364 -11.22 -22.18 -11.48
C GLU A 364 -12.60 -21.93 -10.84
N GLN A 365 -12.62 -21.30 -9.68
CA GLN A 365 -13.85 -20.84 -9.00
C GLN A 365 -14.15 -19.36 -9.27
N LYS A 366 -13.48 -18.73 -10.26
CA LYS A 366 -13.60 -17.31 -10.59
C LYS A 366 -13.26 -16.39 -9.40
N ILE A 367 -12.28 -16.78 -8.59
CA ILE A 367 -11.74 -15.96 -7.49
C ILE A 367 -10.30 -15.59 -7.81
N ILE A 368 -9.98 -14.31 -7.72
CA ILE A 368 -8.63 -13.78 -7.89
C ILE A 368 -8.06 -13.46 -6.52
N CYS A 369 -6.89 -13.99 -6.18
CA CYS A 369 -6.13 -13.68 -4.98
C CYS A 369 -4.65 -13.48 -5.34
N VAL A 370 -3.81 -13.06 -4.39
CA VAL A 370 -2.38 -12.86 -4.67
C VAL A 370 -1.56 -13.83 -3.83
N PRO A 371 -0.81 -14.77 -4.47
CA PRO A 371 0.12 -15.66 -3.78
C PRO A 371 1.15 -14.90 -2.94
N GLY A 372 1.47 -15.46 -1.78
CA GLY A 372 2.35 -14.82 -0.82
C GLY A 372 3.78 -14.61 -1.33
N GLU A 373 4.25 -15.46 -2.22
CA GLU A 373 5.61 -15.34 -2.77
C GLU A 373 5.87 -14.00 -3.48
N PHE A 374 4.84 -13.32 -4.00
CA PHE A 374 4.99 -12.01 -4.63
C PHE A 374 5.29 -10.87 -3.62
N PHE A 375 5.09 -11.10 -2.32
CA PHE A 375 5.40 -10.14 -1.26
C PHE A 375 6.80 -10.36 -0.66
N ASP A 376 7.52 -11.37 -1.13
CA ASP A 376 8.93 -11.60 -0.83
C ASP A 376 9.79 -10.73 -1.74
N VAL A 377 9.76 -9.42 -1.48
CA VAL A 377 10.43 -8.38 -2.28
C VAL A 377 11.92 -8.72 -2.46
N ASN A 378 12.30 -9.11 -3.67
CA ASN A 378 13.64 -9.61 -4.02
C ASN A 378 14.23 -8.88 -5.23
N PRO A 379 14.66 -7.60 -5.07
CA PRO A 379 15.17 -6.78 -6.16
C PRO A 379 16.29 -7.49 -6.92
N GLY A 380 16.16 -7.53 -8.26
CA GLY A 380 17.12 -8.19 -9.14
C GLY A 380 17.22 -9.71 -8.95
N LYS A 381 16.26 -10.34 -8.25
CA LYS A 381 16.21 -11.79 -7.98
C LYS A 381 17.50 -12.32 -7.31
N ARG A 382 18.15 -11.50 -6.48
CA ARG A 382 19.45 -11.79 -5.86
C ARG A 382 19.41 -12.94 -4.86
N ARG A 383 18.25 -13.24 -4.25
CA ARG A 383 18.08 -14.38 -3.37
C ARG A 383 17.57 -15.58 -4.19
N ALA A 384 18.39 -16.62 -4.28
CA ALA A 384 18.08 -17.83 -5.04
C ALA A 384 17.15 -18.82 -4.30
N ARG A 385 16.95 -18.65 -2.98
CA ARG A 385 16.10 -19.54 -2.19
C ARG A 385 14.62 -19.32 -2.50
N SER A 386 13.83 -20.37 -2.38
CA SER A 386 12.36 -20.30 -2.44
C SER A 386 11.83 -19.30 -1.42
N SER A 387 10.77 -18.59 -1.78
CA SER A 387 10.12 -17.63 -0.89
C SER A 387 9.66 -18.28 0.42
N ARG A 388 9.86 -17.57 1.53
CA ARG A 388 9.35 -17.98 2.85
C ARG A 388 7.83 -17.86 2.96
N PHE A 389 7.22 -17.12 2.03
CA PHE A 389 5.77 -16.86 2.01
C PHE A 389 5.02 -17.74 1.01
N ARG A 390 5.58 -18.88 0.60
CA ARG A 390 4.91 -19.82 -0.30
C ARG A 390 3.60 -20.36 0.24
N GLN A 391 3.47 -20.49 1.57
CA GLN A 391 2.25 -20.96 2.23
C GLN A 391 1.28 -19.83 2.59
N TYR A 392 1.47 -18.64 2.01
CA TYR A 392 0.61 -17.50 2.29
C TYR A 392 -0.15 -17.06 1.04
N VAL A 393 -1.26 -16.38 1.30
CA VAL A 393 -2.08 -15.71 0.30
C VAL A 393 -2.58 -14.36 0.84
N ARG A 394 -2.58 -13.32 0.01
CA ARG A 394 -3.27 -12.07 0.33
C ARG A 394 -4.67 -12.10 -0.28
N LEU A 395 -5.68 -11.90 0.56
CA LEU A 395 -7.08 -11.78 0.22
C LEU A 395 -7.58 -10.39 0.60
N SER A 396 -8.17 -9.66 -0.35
CA SER A 396 -8.71 -8.32 -0.13
C SER A 396 -10.17 -8.36 0.28
N PHE A 397 -10.52 -7.64 1.35
CA PHE A 397 -11.91 -7.32 1.67
C PHE A 397 -12.32 -5.90 1.21
N GLY A 398 -11.59 -5.38 0.22
CA GLY A 398 -11.90 -4.12 -0.48
C GLY A 398 -13.22 -4.11 -1.25
N PRO A 399 -13.66 -5.18 -1.93
CA PRO A 399 -14.91 -5.25 -2.66
C PRO A 399 -16.16 -5.10 -1.79
N SER A 400 -17.34 -5.01 -2.43
CA SER A 400 -18.64 -4.98 -1.73
C SER A 400 -18.88 -6.28 -0.94
N MET A 401 -19.78 -6.21 0.06
CA MET A 401 -20.11 -7.37 0.90
C MET A 401 -20.63 -8.55 0.06
N ASP A 402 -21.46 -8.29 -0.96
CA ASP A 402 -22.00 -9.33 -1.84
C ASP A 402 -20.90 -10.11 -2.58
N VAL A 403 -19.87 -9.39 -3.04
CA VAL A 403 -18.70 -10.02 -3.68
C VAL A 403 -17.91 -10.86 -2.67
N LEU A 404 -17.78 -10.37 -1.43
CA LEU A 404 -17.08 -11.10 -0.36
C LEU A 404 -17.82 -12.36 0.04
N ASP A 405 -19.15 -12.30 0.21
CA ASP A 405 -19.98 -13.46 0.57
C ASP A 405 -19.92 -14.52 -0.55
N LYS A 406 -20.09 -14.11 -1.82
CA LYS A 406 -19.94 -15.01 -2.96
C LYS A 406 -18.56 -15.67 -3.00
N ALA A 407 -17.49 -14.91 -2.72
CA ALA A 407 -16.13 -15.45 -2.66
C ALA A 407 -15.97 -16.46 -1.54
N LEU A 408 -16.51 -16.18 -0.34
CA LEU A 408 -16.44 -17.08 0.82
C LEU A 408 -17.18 -18.40 0.57
N GLU A 409 -18.38 -18.36 -0.02
CA GLU A 409 -19.13 -19.57 -0.39
C GLU A 409 -18.36 -20.45 -1.38
N ARG A 410 -17.73 -19.83 -2.38
CA ARG A 410 -16.92 -20.55 -3.36
C ARG A 410 -15.63 -21.12 -2.77
N LEU A 411 -14.97 -20.38 -1.87
CA LEU A 411 -13.79 -20.88 -1.14
C LEU A 411 -14.17 -22.06 -0.23
N GLU A 412 -15.29 -21.99 0.47
CA GLU A 412 -15.80 -23.08 1.29
C GLU A 412 -16.03 -24.35 0.47
N ALA A 413 -16.76 -24.22 -0.65
CA ALA A 413 -17.00 -25.34 -1.55
C ALA A 413 -15.69 -25.91 -2.15
N LEU A 414 -14.72 -25.07 -2.47
CA LEU A 414 -13.42 -25.48 -2.96
C LEU A 414 -12.64 -26.28 -1.91
N ILE A 415 -12.55 -25.77 -0.69
CA ILE A 415 -11.79 -26.40 0.41
C ILE A 415 -12.43 -27.74 0.77
N LEU A 416 -13.77 -27.79 0.97
CA LEU A 416 -14.49 -29.01 1.31
C LEU A 416 -14.29 -30.12 0.28
N ARG A 417 -14.29 -29.80 -1.02
CA ARG A 417 -14.01 -30.78 -2.08
C ARG A 417 -12.62 -31.39 -1.95
N HIS A 418 -11.60 -30.59 -1.59
CA HIS A 418 -10.23 -31.10 -1.44
C HIS A 418 -10.04 -31.88 -0.13
N MET A 419 -10.81 -31.55 0.92
CA MET A 419 -10.79 -32.32 2.17
C MET A 419 -11.43 -33.73 2.02
N GLN A 420 -12.38 -33.88 1.11
CA GLN A 420 -13.09 -35.15 0.84
C GLN A 420 -12.39 -36.00 -0.23
N ALA A 421 -11.51 -35.42 -1.02
CA ALA A 421 -10.77 -36.16 -2.03
C ALA A 421 -9.77 -37.12 -1.36
N PRO A 422 -9.70 -38.41 -1.80
CA PRO A 422 -8.65 -39.31 -1.32
C PRO A 422 -7.26 -38.71 -1.60
N PRO A 423 -6.26 -38.96 -0.73
CA PRO A 423 -4.90 -38.49 -1.00
C PRO A 423 -4.45 -39.00 -2.38
N GLN A 424 -4.01 -38.08 -3.22
CA GLN A 424 -3.41 -38.46 -4.50
C GLN A 424 -2.11 -39.25 -4.24
N PRO A 425 -1.86 -40.34 -4.96
CA PRO A 425 -0.71 -41.21 -4.75
C PRO A 425 0.63 -40.50 -5.01
#